data_db014326046c20c266ee73e1ca71fa91
#
_entry.id   db014326046c20c266ee73e1ca71fa91
#
_cell.length_a   1.000
_cell.length_b   1.000
_cell.length_c   1.000
_cell.angle_alpha   90.00
_cell.angle_beta   90.00
_cell.angle_gamma   90.00
#
_symmetry.space_group_name_H-M   'P 1'
#
loop_
_entity.id
_entity.type
_entity.pdbx_description
1 polymer ?
#
loop_
_entity_poly.entity_id
_entity_poly.type
_entity_poly.pdbx_seq_one_letter_code
_entity_poly.pdbx_strand_id
1 'polypeptide(L)'
;MYQLIKKDGNAKRGTFHTVHGDIQTPVFMNVGTVAAIKGAVSTEDLEQIKTQVELSNTYHLHVRPGDQLIKEMGGLHKFMVWDKPILTDSGGFQVFSLATLRKIKEEGVYFHSHVDGRKIFMGPEESMQIQSNLASTIAMAFDECPSSVAERSYVEASVARTTRWLERCKIEMKRLNSLEDTINKNQMLFGINQGAIFEDIRIDHAKRIAEMDLDGYAIGGLAVGESHEEMYRIIEAVVPHLPTEKPTYLMGVGTPANILEAVERGVDFFDCVYPTRNGRHGHLYTNQGKINLFNQKYEKDPRPIEEGCQCPTCRRYSRAYIRHLLKAKEMLGMRLCVLHNLYFYNTMMEEIREAIEAGNYKSYKEEKLYGMSQMTSGISKGDTK
;
A
#
# COMPACT_ATOMS: atom_id res chain seq x y z
N MET A 1 11.22 -5.56 -15.14
CA MET A 1 12.42 -6.19 -14.51
C MET A 1 12.95 -5.26 -13.42
N TYR A 2 13.38 -5.80 -12.27
CA TYR A 2 13.95 -5.00 -11.17
C TYR A 2 15.46 -4.87 -11.33
N GLN A 3 15.95 -3.65 -11.30
CA GLN A 3 17.37 -3.33 -11.35
C GLN A 3 17.82 -2.75 -10.00
N LEU A 4 18.58 -3.53 -9.24
CA LEU A 4 19.20 -3.06 -8.01
C LEU A 4 20.34 -2.10 -8.34
N ILE A 5 20.31 -0.88 -7.81
CA ILE A 5 21.29 0.17 -8.06
C ILE A 5 22.32 0.23 -6.91
N LYS A 6 21.83 0.25 -5.67
CA LYS A 6 22.66 0.41 -4.47
C LYS A 6 22.06 -0.33 -3.27
N LYS A 7 22.92 -0.78 -2.38
CA LYS A 7 22.54 -1.24 -1.02
C LYS A 7 23.27 -0.40 0.02
N ASP A 8 22.58 -0.15 1.12
CA ASP A 8 23.16 0.38 2.35
C ASP A 8 22.66 -0.48 3.53
N GLY A 9 23.50 -1.39 4.00
CA GLY A 9 23.05 -2.51 4.82
C GLY A 9 22.08 -3.41 4.05
N ASN A 10 20.89 -3.62 4.58
CA ASN A 10 19.80 -4.35 3.87
C ASN A 10 18.89 -3.42 3.08
N ALA A 11 18.93 -2.11 3.30
CA ALA A 11 18.15 -1.15 2.53
C ALA A 11 18.57 -1.18 1.05
N LYS A 12 17.59 -1.22 0.15
CA LYS A 12 17.80 -1.34 -1.29
C LYS A 12 17.31 -0.10 -2.03
N ARG A 13 18.11 0.39 -2.95
CA ARG A 13 17.76 1.39 -3.96
C ARG A 13 17.72 0.71 -5.32
N GLY A 14 16.59 0.75 -5.99
CA GLY A 14 16.46 0.12 -7.30
C GLY A 14 15.49 0.85 -8.23
N THR A 15 15.38 0.35 -9.45
CA THR A 15 14.37 0.73 -10.44
C THR A 15 13.60 -0.50 -10.87
N PHE A 16 12.27 -0.44 -10.81
CA PHE A 16 11.41 -1.49 -11.31
C PHE A 16 10.78 -1.04 -12.63
N HIS A 17 11.26 -1.63 -13.73
CA HIS A 17 10.82 -1.29 -15.09
C HIS A 17 9.48 -1.95 -15.39
N THR A 18 8.51 -1.17 -15.82
CA THR A 18 7.17 -1.63 -16.20
C THR A 18 6.73 -1.07 -17.55
N VAL A 19 5.65 -1.59 -18.10
CA VAL A 19 5.07 -1.09 -19.38
C VAL A 19 4.43 0.30 -19.24
N HIS A 20 4.18 0.76 -18.03
CA HIS A 20 3.60 2.08 -17.75
C HIS A 20 4.63 3.03 -17.11
N GLY A 21 5.92 2.76 -17.30
CA GLY A 21 7.01 3.56 -16.79
C GLY A 21 7.77 2.91 -15.63
N ASP A 22 8.84 3.57 -15.24
CA ASP A 22 9.77 3.10 -14.21
C ASP A 22 9.31 3.51 -12.83
N ILE A 23 9.45 2.59 -11.87
CA ILE A 23 9.19 2.83 -10.45
C ILE A 23 10.53 2.90 -9.73
N GLN A 24 10.82 4.03 -9.13
CA GLN A 24 12.00 4.23 -8.29
C GLN A 24 11.73 3.71 -6.88
N THR A 25 12.49 2.73 -6.42
CA THR A 25 12.30 2.11 -5.10
C THR A 25 13.38 2.55 -4.09
N PRO A 26 13.06 2.63 -2.78
CA PRO A 26 11.75 2.35 -2.16
C PRO A 26 10.65 3.32 -2.59
N VAL A 27 9.39 2.85 -2.59
CA VAL A 27 8.23 3.62 -3.05
C VAL A 27 7.03 3.44 -2.13
N PHE A 28 6.25 4.51 -1.96
CA PHE A 28 4.93 4.47 -1.33
C PHE A 28 3.84 4.55 -2.42
N MET A 29 2.95 3.57 -2.46
CA MET A 29 1.82 3.54 -3.38
C MET A 29 0.63 4.26 -2.77
N ASN A 30 0.10 5.26 -3.47
CA ASN A 30 -1.03 6.04 -3.00
C ASN A 30 -2.34 5.27 -3.23
N VAL A 31 -3.11 5.02 -2.17
CA VAL A 31 -4.26 4.12 -2.21
C VAL A 31 -5.50 4.82 -2.73
N GLY A 32 -5.93 4.44 -3.93
CA GLY A 32 -7.16 4.86 -4.59
C GLY A 32 -8.18 3.73 -4.68
N THR A 33 -8.83 3.42 -3.58
CA THR A 33 -9.73 2.26 -3.38
C THR A 33 -10.67 1.94 -4.54
N VAL A 34 -11.23 2.96 -5.18
CA VAL A 34 -12.25 2.84 -6.26
C VAL A 34 -11.82 3.65 -7.50
N ALA A 35 -10.59 3.47 -7.95
CA ALA A 35 -9.97 4.28 -9.02
C ALA A 35 -9.95 5.79 -8.66
N ALA A 36 -9.91 6.11 -7.38
CA ALA A 36 -9.81 7.47 -6.88
C ALA A 36 -9.34 7.48 -5.42
N ILE A 37 -8.50 8.42 -5.07
CA ILE A 37 -8.05 8.62 -3.69
C ILE A 37 -9.11 9.37 -2.89
N LYS A 38 -9.54 8.80 -1.77
CA LYS A 38 -10.51 9.43 -0.86
C LYS A 38 -9.98 10.77 -0.35
N GLY A 39 -10.75 11.83 -0.54
CA GLY A 39 -10.38 13.21 -0.22
C GLY A 39 -10.37 14.11 -1.45
N ALA A 40 -11.06 13.70 -2.52
CA ALA A 40 -11.23 14.46 -3.76
C ALA A 40 -9.88 14.81 -4.44
N VAL A 41 -8.97 13.85 -4.49
CA VAL A 41 -7.66 13.98 -5.17
C VAL A 41 -7.82 13.53 -6.61
N SER A 42 -7.52 14.42 -7.55
CA SER A 42 -7.52 14.13 -8.99
C SER A 42 -6.20 13.50 -9.45
N THR A 43 -6.14 13.00 -10.68
CA THR A 43 -4.90 12.53 -11.30
C THR A 43 -3.89 13.64 -11.49
N GLU A 44 -4.33 14.87 -11.80
CA GLU A 44 -3.46 16.06 -11.82
C GLU A 44 -2.83 16.35 -10.45
N ASP A 45 -3.59 16.16 -9.37
CA ASP A 45 -3.06 16.28 -8.01
C ASP A 45 -1.99 15.20 -7.73
N LEU A 46 -2.20 13.96 -8.23
CA LEU A 46 -1.24 12.86 -8.06
C LEU A 46 0.12 13.19 -8.70
N GLU A 47 0.12 13.88 -9.85
CA GLU A 47 1.35 14.35 -10.48
C GLU A 47 2.06 15.39 -9.61
N GLN A 48 1.30 16.37 -9.08
CA GLN A 48 1.84 17.45 -8.25
C GLN A 48 2.40 16.96 -6.91
N ILE A 49 1.87 15.86 -6.37
CA ILE A 49 2.36 15.24 -5.14
C ILE A 49 3.38 14.12 -5.39
N LYS A 50 3.92 14.02 -6.62
CA LYS A 50 5.01 13.11 -7.01
C LYS A 50 4.66 11.63 -6.88
N THR A 51 3.40 11.26 -7.11
CA THR A 51 2.96 9.86 -7.10
C THR A 51 3.64 9.10 -8.24
N GLN A 52 4.23 7.95 -7.93
CA GLN A 52 4.79 7.04 -8.92
C GLN A 52 3.85 5.88 -9.24
N VAL A 53 3.17 5.36 -8.23
CA VAL A 53 2.28 4.20 -8.33
C VAL A 53 0.98 4.48 -7.59
N GLU A 54 -0.14 4.22 -8.24
CA GLU A 54 -1.46 4.21 -7.60
C GLU A 54 -1.83 2.77 -7.27
N LEU A 55 -2.49 2.54 -6.12
CA LEU A 55 -3.03 1.24 -5.75
C LEU A 55 -4.55 1.28 -5.79
N SER A 56 -5.16 0.45 -6.64
CA SER A 56 -6.62 0.26 -6.73
C SER A 56 -7.06 -1.09 -6.16
N ASN A 57 -8.26 -1.13 -5.56
CA ASN A 57 -8.74 -2.35 -4.90
C ASN A 57 -9.64 -3.18 -5.83
N THR A 58 -9.19 -4.40 -6.14
CA THR A 58 -9.85 -5.37 -7.01
C THR A 58 -11.28 -5.67 -6.58
N TYR A 59 -11.50 -6.01 -5.31
CA TYR A 59 -12.83 -6.31 -4.80
C TYR A 59 -13.82 -5.15 -4.95
N HIS A 60 -13.40 -3.94 -4.57
CA HIS A 60 -14.29 -2.77 -4.64
C HIS A 60 -14.67 -2.44 -6.09
N LEU A 61 -13.73 -2.52 -7.01
CA LEU A 61 -13.96 -2.24 -8.43
C LEU A 61 -14.77 -3.33 -9.12
N HIS A 62 -14.60 -4.60 -8.73
CA HIS A 62 -15.44 -5.71 -9.19
C HIS A 62 -16.90 -5.53 -8.76
N VAL A 63 -17.14 -5.13 -7.51
CA VAL A 63 -18.51 -4.92 -6.98
C VAL A 63 -19.14 -3.67 -7.60
N ARG A 64 -18.36 -2.59 -7.76
CA ARG A 64 -18.82 -1.33 -8.33
C ARG A 64 -17.64 -0.51 -8.91
N PRO A 65 -17.65 -0.14 -10.18
CA PRO A 65 -18.76 -0.24 -11.15
C PRO A 65 -18.89 -1.62 -11.82
N GLY A 66 -17.93 -2.52 -11.62
CA GLY A 66 -17.77 -3.79 -12.29
C GLY A 66 -16.53 -3.77 -13.21
N ASP A 67 -15.71 -4.81 -13.13
CA ASP A 67 -14.47 -4.94 -13.91
C ASP A 67 -14.72 -5.04 -15.41
N GLN A 68 -15.85 -5.62 -15.84
CA GLN A 68 -16.24 -5.68 -17.25
C GLN A 68 -16.45 -4.28 -17.84
N LEU A 69 -17.16 -3.40 -17.11
CA LEU A 69 -17.36 -2.01 -17.54
C LEU A 69 -16.00 -1.31 -17.68
N ILE A 70 -15.07 -1.51 -16.73
CA ILE A 70 -13.74 -0.92 -16.78
C ILE A 70 -12.96 -1.47 -17.98
N LYS A 71 -13.08 -2.78 -18.30
CA LYS A 71 -12.50 -3.37 -19.52
C LYS A 71 -13.05 -2.69 -20.78
N GLU A 72 -14.35 -2.52 -20.89
CA GLU A 72 -15.00 -1.84 -22.03
C GLU A 72 -14.54 -0.39 -22.20
N MET A 73 -14.23 0.29 -21.06
CA MET A 73 -13.67 1.65 -21.07
C MET A 73 -12.15 1.69 -21.32
N GLY A 74 -11.50 0.54 -21.58
CA GLY A 74 -10.09 0.43 -21.92
C GLY A 74 -9.13 0.25 -20.75
N GLY A 75 -9.62 -0.25 -19.63
CA GLY A 75 -8.84 -0.50 -18.40
C GLY A 75 -8.73 0.71 -17.48
N LEU A 76 -8.18 0.51 -16.29
CA LEU A 76 -8.06 1.55 -15.26
C LEU A 76 -7.31 2.79 -15.73
N HIS A 77 -6.22 2.62 -16.45
CA HIS A 77 -5.41 3.74 -16.93
C HIS A 77 -6.22 4.74 -17.75
N LYS A 78 -7.04 4.24 -18.70
CA LYS A 78 -7.93 5.10 -19.48
C LYS A 78 -9.13 5.59 -18.66
N PHE A 79 -9.70 4.73 -17.83
CA PHE A 79 -10.89 5.03 -17.05
C PHE A 79 -10.66 6.16 -16.03
N MET A 80 -9.50 6.18 -15.37
CA MET A 80 -9.16 7.21 -14.39
C MET A 80 -8.21 8.30 -14.91
N VAL A 81 -7.79 8.22 -16.19
CA VAL A 81 -6.85 9.14 -16.83
C VAL A 81 -5.53 9.21 -16.05
N TRP A 82 -4.86 8.06 -15.91
CA TRP A 82 -3.59 7.92 -15.20
C TRP A 82 -2.63 7.06 -16.00
N ASP A 83 -1.49 7.64 -16.41
CA ASP A 83 -0.56 6.99 -17.35
C ASP A 83 0.55 6.20 -16.66
N LYS A 84 0.74 6.39 -15.35
CA LYS A 84 1.81 5.74 -14.59
C LYS A 84 1.35 4.39 -14.01
N PRO A 85 2.27 3.60 -13.42
CA PRO A 85 1.94 2.29 -12.88
C PRO A 85 0.76 2.28 -11.92
N ILE A 86 -0.06 1.22 -12.03
CA ILE A 86 -1.14 0.89 -11.11
C ILE A 86 -0.89 -0.52 -10.58
N LEU A 87 -0.95 -0.71 -9.26
CA LEU A 87 -1.03 -2.01 -8.64
C LEU A 87 -2.48 -2.29 -8.24
N THR A 88 -3.00 -3.47 -8.54
CA THR A 88 -4.27 -3.96 -7.99
C THR A 88 -4.01 -5.01 -6.92
N ASP A 89 -4.68 -4.89 -5.77
CA ASP A 89 -4.62 -5.91 -4.74
C ASP A 89 -5.32 -7.21 -5.18
N SER A 90 -5.16 -8.28 -4.40
CA SER A 90 -5.77 -9.57 -4.72
C SER A 90 -7.31 -9.60 -4.57
N GLY A 91 -7.87 -8.65 -3.82
CA GLY A 91 -9.24 -8.70 -3.32
C GLY A 91 -9.44 -9.62 -2.11
N GLY A 92 -8.46 -10.47 -1.79
CA GLY A 92 -8.53 -11.45 -0.69
C GLY A 92 -8.76 -10.81 0.66
N PHE A 93 -7.94 -9.82 1.05
CA PHE A 93 -8.07 -9.17 2.35
C PHE A 93 -9.48 -8.57 2.58
N GLN A 94 -10.08 -7.92 1.57
CA GLN A 94 -11.42 -7.33 1.67
C GLN A 94 -12.49 -8.42 1.83
N VAL A 95 -12.34 -9.56 1.17
CA VAL A 95 -13.19 -10.73 1.36
C VAL A 95 -13.09 -11.26 2.80
N PHE A 96 -11.87 -11.27 3.37
CA PHE A 96 -11.65 -11.71 4.74
C PHE A 96 -12.07 -10.68 5.80
N SER A 97 -11.94 -9.39 5.54
CA SER A 97 -12.23 -8.32 6.52
C SER A 97 -13.66 -7.80 6.48
N LEU A 98 -14.31 -7.76 5.31
CA LEU A 98 -15.63 -7.14 5.12
C LEU A 98 -16.78 -8.17 5.08
N ALA A 99 -16.52 -9.42 4.75
CA ALA A 99 -17.55 -10.45 4.64
C ALA A 99 -17.89 -11.05 6.01
N THR A 100 -19.11 -10.79 6.49
CA THR A 100 -19.63 -11.37 7.75
C THR A 100 -19.94 -12.87 7.65
N LEU A 101 -20.29 -13.33 6.43
CA LEU A 101 -20.59 -14.73 6.12
C LEU A 101 -19.73 -15.15 4.94
N ARG A 102 -18.65 -15.89 5.22
CA ARG A 102 -17.76 -16.44 4.20
C ARG A 102 -17.55 -17.93 4.38
N LYS A 103 -17.39 -18.64 3.28
CA LYS A 103 -17.05 -20.06 3.25
C LYS A 103 -15.82 -20.23 2.39
N ILE A 104 -14.70 -20.58 3.03
CA ILE A 104 -13.43 -20.83 2.37
C ILE A 104 -13.40 -22.32 1.97
N LYS A 105 -13.01 -22.58 0.74
CA LYS A 105 -12.83 -23.91 0.17
C LYS A 105 -11.54 -23.94 -0.65
N GLU A 106 -11.16 -25.11 -1.15
CA GLU A 106 -9.98 -25.25 -1.99
C GLU A 106 -10.12 -24.49 -3.33
N GLU A 107 -11.31 -24.47 -3.89
CA GLU A 107 -11.60 -23.75 -5.13
C GLU A 107 -11.53 -22.21 -4.98
N GLY A 108 -11.85 -21.66 -3.80
CA GLY A 108 -11.93 -20.23 -3.52
C GLY A 108 -12.85 -19.91 -2.37
N VAL A 109 -13.36 -18.67 -2.33
CA VAL A 109 -14.18 -18.15 -1.23
C VAL A 109 -15.57 -17.75 -1.73
N TYR A 110 -16.61 -18.24 -1.05
CA TYR A 110 -17.99 -17.80 -1.21
C TYR A 110 -18.31 -16.78 -0.12
N PHE A 111 -18.85 -15.63 -0.50
CA PHE A 111 -19.21 -14.57 0.43
C PHE A 111 -20.35 -13.70 -0.09
N HIS A 112 -20.82 -12.75 0.72
CA HIS A 112 -21.87 -11.82 0.34
C HIS A 112 -21.29 -10.40 0.19
N SER A 113 -21.65 -9.73 -0.88
CA SER A 113 -21.28 -8.33 -1.13
C SER A 113 -21.80 -7.44 0.00
N HIS A 114 -20.95 -6.58 0.53
CA HIS A 114 -21.32 -5.58 1.55
C HIS A 114 -22.16 -4.41 0.97
N VAL A 115 -22.29 -4.31 -0.35
CA VAL A 115 -23.02 -3.23 -1.04
C VAL A 115 -24.49 -3.60 -1.26
N ASP A 116 -24.74 -4.81 -1.76
CA ASP A 116 -26.07 -5.25 -2.21
C ASP A 116 -26.46 -6.65 -1.69
N GLY A 117 -25.61 -7.29 -0.89
CA GLY A 117 -25.87 -8.60 -0.30
C GLY A 117 -25.84 -9.78 -1.28
N ARG A 118 -25.55 -9.57 -2.56
CA ARG A 118 -25.49 -10.68 -3.53
C ARG A 118 -24.35 -11.64 -3.19
N LYS A 119 -24.58 -12.92 -3.47
CA LYS A 119 -23.58 -13.96 -3.30
C LYS A 119 -22.51 -13.84 -4.38
N ILE A 120 -21.25 -13.82 -3.99
CA ILE A 120 -20.07 -13.74 -4.86
C ILE A 120 -19.19 -14.95 -4.58
N PHE A 121 -18.61 -15.50 -5.64
CA PHE A 121 -17.49 -16.42 -5.58
C PHE A 121 -16.24 -15.70 -6.07
N MET A 122 -15.12 -15.87 -5.39
CA MET A 122 -13.82 -15.38 -5.80
C MET A 122 -12.75 -16.42 -5.45
N GLY A 123 -12.03 -16.87 -6.44
CA GLY A 123 -10.88 -17.74 -6.33
C GLY A 123 -9.71 -17.17 -7.11
N PRO A 124 -8.62 -17.94 -7.25
CA PRO A 124 -7.44 -17.51 -7.98
C PRO A 124 -7.74 -17.06 -9.41
N GLU A 125 -8.49 -17.85 -10.17
CA GLU A 125 -8.81 -17.56 -11.56
C GLU A 125 -9.72 -16.34 -11.70
N GLU A 126 -10.74 -16.21 -10.84
CA GLU A 126 -11.62 -15.05 -10.84
C GLU A 126 -10.87 -13.77 -10.47
N SER A 127 -9.99 -13.82 -9.46
CA SER A 127 -9.17 -12.67 -9.07
C SER A 127 -8.25 -12.24 -10.22
N MET A 128 -7.58 -13.18 -10.88
CA MET A 128 -6.72 -12.87 -12.02
C MET A 128 -7.53 -12.33 -13.21
N GLN A 129 -8.70 -12.90 -13.51
CA GLN A 129 -9.58 -12.39 -14.58
C GLN A 129 -10.04 -10.96 -14.30
N ILE A 130 -10.44 -10.66 -13.06
CA ILE A 130 -10.85 -9.31 -12.66
C ILE A 130 -9.68 -8.33 -12.84
N GLN A 131 -8.49 -8.65 -12.34
CA GLN A 131 -7.32 -7.80 -12.45
C GLN A 131 -6.84 -7.63 -13.91
N SER A 132 -7.01 -8.66 -14.76
CA SER A 132 -6.78 -8.58 -16.20
C SER A 132 -7.76 -7.61 -16.87
N ASN A 133 -9.04 -7.63 -16.50
CA ASN A 133 -10.05 -6.70 -16.99
C ASN A 133 -9.76 -5.26 -16.53
N LEU A 134 -9.28 -5.08 -15.30
CA LEU A 134 -8.81 -3.79 -14.77
C LEU A 134 -7.54 -3.30 -15.49
N ALA A 135 -6.78 -4.20 -16.10
CA ALA A 135 -5.55 -3.93 -16.84
C ALA A 135 -4.46 -3.22 -16.04
N SER A 136 -4.36 -3.52 -14.74
CA SER A 136 -3.30 -2.95 -13.90
C SER A 136 -1.90 -3.32 -14.40
N THR A 137 -0.90 -2.58 -13.97
CA THR A 137 0.51 -2.87 -14.28
C THR A 137 1.00 -4.08 -13.49
N ILE A 138 0.64 -4.14 -12.20
CA ILE A 138 1.01 -5.19 -11.26
C ILE A 138 -0.26 -5.75 -10.65
N ALA A 139 -0.43 -7.07 -10.70
CA ALA A 139 -1.50 -7.79 -10.03
C ALA A 139 -0.95 -8.57 -8.85
N MET A 140 -1.72 -8.63 -7.76
CA MET A 140 -1.41 -9.47 -6.61
C MET A 140 -2.08 -10.83 -6.73
N ALA A 141 -1.36 -11.89 -6.38
CA ALA A 141 -1.93 -13.23 -6.32
C ALA A 141 -3.03 -13.31 -5.25
N PHE A 142 -4.07 -14.12 -5.52
CA PHE A 142 -5.13 -14.35 -4.55
C PHE A 142 -4.61 -15.19 -3.39
N ASP A 143 -4.83 -14.74 -2.16
CA ASP A 143 -4.29 -15.32 -0.95
C ASP A 143 -5.33 -15.44 0.16
N GLU A 144 -5.06 -16.26 1.14
CA GLU A 144 -5.79 -16.29 2.40
C GLU A 144 -4.96 -15.62 3.50
N CYS A 145 -5.54 -14.59 4.12
CA CYS A 145 -4.93 -13.87 5.23
C CYS A 145 -5.48 -14.39 6.58
N PRO A 146 -4.81 -15.33 7.26
CA PRO A 146 -5.24 -15.78 8.57
C PRO A 146 -5.03 -14.71 9.62
N SER A 147 -5.89 -14.71 10.65
CA SER A 147 -5.74 -13.81 11.80
C SER A 147 -4.41 -14.04 12.53
N SER A 148 -3.83 -12.99 13.09
CA SER A 148 -2.60 -13.07 13.93
C SER A 148 -2.78 -13.94 15.16
N VAL A 149 -4.02 -14.15 15.63
CA VAL A 149 -4.38 -14.99 16.79
C VAL A 149 -4.94 -16.37 16.38
N ALA A 150 -4.82 -16.74 15.09
CA ALA A 150 -5.30 -18.04 14.61
C ALA A 150 -4.43 -19.19 15.15
N GLU A 151 -5.06 -20.35 15.35
CA GLU A 151 -4.37 -21.57 15.76
C GLU A 151 -3.34 -21.99 14.69
N ARG A 152 -2.20 -22.48 15.16
CA ARG A 152 -1.07 -22.86 14.28
C ARG A 152 -1.49 -23.83 13.16
N SER A 153 -2.24 -24.87 13.50
CA SER A 153 -2.70 -25.86 12.51
C SER A 153 -3.57 -25.26 11.41
N TYR A 154 -4.38 -24.24 11.75
CA TYR A 154 -5.16 -23.50 10.76
C TYR A 154 -4.24 -22.67 9.86
N VAL A 155 -3.24 -21.99 10.43
CA VAL A 155 -2.27 -21.17 9.68
C VAL A 155 -1.48 -22.05 8.71
N GLU A 156 -1.02 -23.22 9.13
CA GLU A 156 -0.33 -24.19 8.25
C GLU A 156 -1.21 -24.62 7.06
N ALA A 157 -2.48 -24.95 7.31
CA ALA A 157 -3.44 -25.30 6.26
C ALA A 157 -3.74 -24.12 5.31
N SER A 158 -3.87 -22.91 5.85
CA SER A 158 -4.10 -21.66 5.10
C SER A 158 -2.91 -21.33 4.18
N VAL A 159 -1.69 -21.42 4.70
CA VAL A 159 -0.47 -21.17 3.93
C VAL A 159 -0.30 -22.20 2.81
N ALA A 160 -0.55 -23.47 3.09
CA ALA A 160 -0.51 -24.51 2.07
C ALA A 160 -1.54 -24.26 0.95
N ARG A 161 -2.74 -23.77 1.29
CA ARG A 161 -3.77 -23.37 0.32
C ARG A 161 -3.32 -22.15 -0.47
N THR A 162 -2.80 -21.12 0.18
CA THR A 162 -2.27 -19.92 -0.48
C THR A 162 -1.17 -20.27 -1.49
N THR A 163 -0.30 -21.23 -1.17
CA THR A 163 0.72 -21.71 -2.12
C THR A 163 0.10 -22.32 -3.37
N ARG A 164 -0.89 -23.20 -3.23
CA ARG A 164 -1.61 -23.79 -4.38
C ARG A 164 -2.40 -22.76 -5.18
N TRP A 165 -2.99 -21.77 -4.48
CA TRP A 165 -3.68 -20.66 -5.14
C TRP A 165 -2.72 -19.77 -5.93
N LEU A 166 -1.50 -19.55 -5.43
CA LEU A 166 -0.47 -18.82 -6.17
C LEU A 166 -0.08 -19.53 -7.48
N GLU A 167 0.08 -20.84 -7.45
CA GLU A 167 0.35 -21.65 -8.65
C GLU A 167 -0.78 -21.47 -9.68
N ARG A 168 -2.04 -21.54 -9.25
CA ARG A 168 -3.21 -21.30 -10.10
C ARG A 168 -3.23 -19.88 -10.66
N CYS A 169 -2.95 -18.87 -9.83
CA CYS A 169 -2.83 -17.48 -10.27
C CYS A 169 -1.78 -17.32 -11.37
N LYS A 170 -0.61 -17.93 -11.19
CA LYS A 170 0.49 -17.88 -12.18
C LYS A 170 0.09 -18.49 -13.52
N ILE A 171 -0.56 -19.66 -13.50
CA ILE A 171 -1.08 -20.33 -14.71
C ILE A 171 -2.12 -19.46 -15.41
N GLU A 172 -3.08 -18.93 -14.65
CA GLU A 172 -4.17 -18.12 -15.19
C GLU A 172 -3.66 -16.77 -15.74
N MET A 173 -2.73 -16.11 -15.03
CA MET A 173 -2.08 -14.89 -15.52
C MET A 173 -1.42 -15.11 -16.89
N LYS A 174 -0.66 -16.20 -17.02
CA LYS A 174 -0.01 -16.55 -18.30
C LYS A 174 -1.03 -16.78 -19.40
N ARG A 175 -2.13 -17.46 -19.10
CA ARG A 175 -3.22 -17.69 -20.05
C ARG A 175 -3.86 -16.36 -20.48
N LEU A 176 -4.22 -15.51 -19.52
CA LEU A 176 -4.84 -14.21 -19.78
C LEU A 176 -3.94 -13.30 -20.60
N ASN A 177 -2.66 -13.21 -20.27
CA ASN A 177 -1.69 -12.38 -21.00
C ASN A 177 -1.49 -12.85 -22.46
N SER A 178 -1.88 -14.09 -22.83
CA SER A 178 -1.80 -14.62 -24.19
C SER A 178 -3.05 -14.35 -25.05
N LEU A 179 -4.15 -13.89 -24.47
CA LEU A 179 -5.40 -13.65 -25.20
C LEU A 179 -5.31 -12.37 -26.04
N GLU A 180 -6.01 -12.38 -27.19
CA GLU A 180 -6.01 -11.23 -28.11
C GLU A 180 -6.69 -9.99 -27.50
N ASP A 181 -7.77 -10.19 -26.75
CA ASP A 181 -8.60 -9.13 -26.16
C ASP A 181 -8.10 -8.64 -24.79
N THR A 182 -6.96 -9.14 -24.31
CA THR A 182 -6.33 -8.65 -23.10
C THR A 182 -5.69 -7.28 -23.35
N ILE A 183 -6.07 -6.29 -22.51
CA ILE A 183 -5.61 -4.90 -22.63
C ILE A 183 -4.12 -4.80 -22.29
N ASN A 184 -3.71 -5.30 -21.13
CA ASN A 184 -2.31 -5.34 -20.71
C ASN A 184 -1.76 -6.76 -20.77
N LYS A 185 -1.11 -7.13 -21.86
CA LYS A 185 -0.48 -8.46 -22.07
C LYS A 185 0.83 -8.66 -21.31
N ASN A 186 1.32 -7.63 -20.65
CA ASN A 186 2.54 -7.64 -19.84
C ASN A 186 2.24 -7.35 -18.36
N GLN A 187 1.03 -7.72 -17.90
CA GLN A 187 0.67 -7.58 -16.50
C GLN A 187 1.58 -8.48 -15.66
N MET A 188 2.18 -7.89 -14.61
CA MET A 188 3.13 -8.54 -13.70
C MET A 188 2.40 -9.16 -12.52
N LEU A 189 2.96 -10.23 -11.95
CA LEU A 189 2.38 -10.95 -10.81
C LEU A 189 3.30 -10.88 -9.59
N PHE A 190 2.78 -10.40 -8.46
CA PHE A 190 3.43 -10.49 -7.16
C PHE A 190 2.77 -11.60 -6.32
N GLY A 191 3.60 -12.48 -5.74
CA GLY A 191 3.16 -13.49 -4.76
C GLY A 191 3.13 -12.91 -3.35
N ILE A 192 2.33 -13.52 -2.47
CA ILE A 192 2.15 -13.04 -1.10
C ILE A 192 2.61 -14.09 -0.10
N ASN A 193 3.60 -13.75 0.73
CA ASN A 193 4.01 -14.54 1.89
C ASN A 193 2.98 -14.39 3.01
N GLN A 194 2.50 -15.50 3.54
CA GLN A 194 1.59 -15.59 4.67
C GLN A 194 2.17 -16.50 5.76
N GLY A 195 1.59 -16.50 6.97
CA GLY A 195 2.04 -17.34 8.09
C GLY A 195 1.77 -16.74 9.47
N ALA A 196 0.86 -15.73 9.56
CA ALA A 196 0.55 -15.01 10.80
C ALA A 196 1.85 -14.54 11.49
N ILE A 197 2.02 -14.84 12.79
CA ILE A 197 3.22 -14.48 13.57
C ILE A 197 4.21 -15.65 13.72
N PHE A 198 3.98 -16.78 13.02
CA PHE A 198 4.84 -17.96 13.11
C PHE A 198 6.02 -17.85 12.14
N GLU A 199 7.19 -17.58 12.68
CA GLU A 199 8.41 -17.31 11.93
C GLU A 199 8.82 -18.48 11.03
N ASP A 200 8.80 -19.71 11.56
CA ASP A 200 9.16 -20.92 10.80
C ASP A 200 8.22 -21.19 9.63
N ILE A 201 6.90 -20.95 9.78
CA ILE A 201 5.91 -21.06 8.71
C ILE A 201 6.18 -19.99 7.64
N ARG A 202 6.47 -18.75 8.07
CA ARG A 202 6.82 -17.63 7.19
C ARG A 202 8.06 -17.91 6.35
N ILE A 203 9.12 -18.42 6.98
CA ILE A 203 10.39 -18.78 6.32
C ILE A 203 10.17 -19.90 5.28
N ASP A 204 9.48 -20.97 5.68
CA ASP A 204 9.19 -22.07 4.77
C ASP A 204 8.36 -21.60 3.56
N HIS A 205 7.32 -20.81 3.80
CA HIS A 205 6.51 -20.24 2.73
C HIS A 205 7.30 -19.27 1.84
N ALA A 206 8.18 -18.43 2.42
CA ALA A 206 9.03 -17.53 1.63
C ALA A 206 9.92 -18.30 0.65
N LYS A 207 10.55 -19.39 1.09
CA LYS A 207 11.37 -20.26 0.25
C LYS A 207 10.55 -20.86 -0.89
N ARG A 208 9.35 -21.38 -0.59
CA ARG A 208 8.46 -21.99 -1.60
C ARG A 208 8.01 -21.00 -2.67
N ILE A 209 7.59 -19.81 -2.28
CA ILE A 209 7.15 -18.80 -3.27
C ILE A 209 8.33 -18.23 -4.06
N ALA A 210 9.53 -18.14 -3.47
CA ALA A 210 10.74 -17.72 -4.18
C ALA A 210 11.10 -18.65 -5.36
N GLU A 211 10.86 -19.96 -5.22
CA GLU A 211 11.08 -20.94 -6.30
C GLU A 211 10.13 -20.77 -7.50
N MET A 212 9.05 -20.02 -7.34
CA MET A 212 8.07 -19.83 -8.41
C MET A 212 8.48 -18.75 -9.44
N ASP A 213 9.58 -18.05 -9.24
CA ASP A 213 10.10 -17.00 -10.14
C ASP A 213 9.02 -16.00 -10.58
N LEU A 214 8.57 -15.18 -9.64
CA LEU A 214 7.57 -14.14 -9.86
C LEU A 214 8.24 -12.78 -10.14
N ASP A 215 7.44 -11.78 -10.54
CA ASP A 215 7.93 -10.43 -10.78
C ASP A 215 8.28 -9.67 -9.49
N GLY A 216 7.66 -10.05 -8.37
CA GLY A 216 7.93 -9.52 -7.04
C GLY A 216 7.25 -10.33 -5.94
N TYR A 217 7.58 -10.01 -4.70
CA TYR A 217 7.11 -10.75 -3.52
C TYR A 217 6.61 -9.80 -2.44
N ALA A 218 5.43 -10.10 -1.90
CA ALA A 218 4.85 -9.33 -0.83
C ALA A 218 4.87 -10.10 0.49
N ILE A 219 4.89 -9.36 1.59
CA ILE A 219 4.66 -9.85 2.95
C ILE A 219 3.28 -9.35 3.37
N GLY A 220 2.32 -10.24 3.41
CA GLY A 220 0.93 -9.96 3.81
C GLY A 220 0.64 -10.37 5.24
N GLY A 221 -0.55 -10.01 5.75
CA GLY A 221 -1.04 -10.44 7.05
C GLY A 221 -0.24 -9.91 8.25
N LEU A 222 0.41 -8.77 8.09
CA LEU A 222 1.00 -7.96 9.16
C LEU A 222 0.24 -6.64 9.31
N ALA A 223 0.51 -5.89 10.40
CA ALA A 223 -0.25 -4.69 10.80
C ALA A 223 -1.76 -4.96 11.00
N VAL A 224 -2.10 -6.16 11.49
CA VAL A 224 -3.47 -6.62 11.75
C VAL A 224 -3.73 -6.91 13.25
N GLY A 225 -2.88 -6.40 14.15
CA GLY A 225 -3.05 -6.48 15.60
C GLY A 225 -1.82 -6.92 16.40
N GLU A 226 -0.75 -7.35 15.74
CA GLU A 226 0.53 -7.64 16.38
C GLU A 226 1.27 -6.35 16.78
N SER A 227 2.27 -6.48 17.66
CA SER A 227 3.14 -5.36 18.02
C SER A 227 4.09 -4.97 16.86
N HIS A 228 4.62 -3.75 16.92
CA HIS A 228 5.62 -3.33 15.92
C HIS A 228 6.88 -4.21 15.98
N GLU A 229 7.30 -4.61 17.18
CA GLU A 229 8.45 -5.48 17.38
C GLU A 229 8.24 -6.86 16.72
N GLU A 230 7.04 -7.44 16.87
CA GLU A 230 6.69 -8.70 16.19
C GLU A 230 6.68 -8.53 14.68
N MET A 231 6.10 -7.45 14.18
CA MET A 231 6.11 -7.14 12.74
C MET A 231 7.55 -7.05 12.21
N TYR A 232 8.44 -6.32 12.89
CA TYR A 232 9.83 -6.18 12.46
C TYR A 232 10.59 -7.50 12.52
N ARG A 233 10.38 -8.32 13.55
CA ARG A 233 10.95 -9.65 13.68
C ARG A 233 10.55 -10.56 12.50
N ILE A 234 9.28 -10.54 12.10
CA ILE A 234 8.81 -11.32 10.95
C ILE A 234 9.43 -10.82 9.64
N ILE A 235 9.53 -9.50 9.45
CA ILE A 235 10.20 -8.95 8.24
C ILE A 235 11.66 -9.40 8.17
N GLU A 236 12.40 -9.33 9.29
CA GLU A 236 13.78 -9.79 9.39
C GLU A 236 13.93 -11.28 9.09
N ALA A 237 12.97 -12.10 9.50
CA ALA A 237 12.95 -13.53 9.23
C ALA A 237 12.65 -13.86 7.76
N VAL A 238 11.75 -13.11 7.12
CA VAL A 238 11.24 -13.42 5.77
C VAL A 238 12.15 -12.90 4.66
N VAL A 239 12.58 -11.63 4.75
CA VAL A 239 13.29 -10.93 3.65
C VAL A 239 14.55 -11.67 3.17
N PRO A 240 15.39 -12.29 4.03
CA PRO A 240 16.59 -13.02 3.59
C PRO A 240 16.28 -14.25 2.70
N HIS A 241 15.03 -14.73 2.70
CA HIS A 241 14.59 -15.88 1.90
C HIS A 241 13.85 -15.49 0.62
N LEU A 242 13.70 -14.19 0.36
CA LEU A 242 13.16 -13.68 -0.89
C LEU A 242 14.29 -13.26 -1.84
N PRO A 243 14.12 -13.37 -3.17
CA PRO A 243 15.13 -12.97 -4.14
C PRO A 243 15.49 -11.49 -4.03
N THR A 244 16.77 -11.18 -3.81
CA THR A 244 17.27 -9.79 -3.67
C THR A 244 17.09 -8.98 -4.95
N GLU A 245 17.14 -9.65 -6.10
CA GLU A 245 16.96 -9.07 -7.45
C GLU A 245 15.49 -8.87 -7.84
N LYS A 246 14.59 -9.07 -6.92
CA LYS A 246 13.15 -8.79 -7.07
C LYS A 246 12.70 -7.81 -5.98
N PRO A 247 11.65 -7.01 -6.25
CA PRO A 247 11.14 -6.11 -5.23
C PRO A 247 10.40 -6.87 -4.11
N THR A 248 10.54 -6.37 -2.88
CA THR A 248 9.80 -6.84 -1.71
C THR A 248 8.77 -5.80 -1.30
N TYR A 249 7.51 -6.20 -1.16
CA TYR A 249 6.39 -5.33 -0.81
C TYR A 249 5.82 -5.69 0.57
N LEU A 250 5.77 -4.74 1.49
CA LEU A 250 5.10 -4.89 2.80
C LEU A 250 3.69 -4.29 2.72
N MET A 251 2.68 -5.14 2.73
CA MET A 251 1.28 -4.76 2.48
C MET A 251 0.65 -4.05 3.68
N GLY A 252 -0.05 -2.94 3.40
CA GLY A 252 -0.84 -2.22 4.40
C GLY A 252 -0.05 -1.42 5.43
N VAL A 253 1.27 -1.28 5.27
CA VAL A 253 2.17 -0.58 6.21
C VAL A 253 2.70 0.71 5.58
N GLY A 254 2.71 1.82 6.25
CA GLY A 254 2.16 2.11 7.56
C GLY A 254 2.44 3.54 7.97
N THR A 255 2.84 3.75 9.22
CA THR A 255 3.32 5.05 9.68
C THR A 255 4.70 5.37 9.08
N PRO A 256 5.13 6.65 9.04
CA PRO A 256 6.49 6.99 8.61
C PRO A 256 7.58 6.20 9.34
N ALA A 257 7.43 5.99 10.64
CA ALA A 257 8.38 5.21 11.43
C ALA A 257 8.42 3.73 10.99
N ASN A 258 7.27 3.11 10.74
CA ASN A 258 7.23 1.71 10.26
C ASN A 258 7.88 1.56 8.89
N ILE A 259 7.69 2.55 7.99
CA ILE A 259 8.32 2.55 6.66
C ILE A 259 9.84 2.63 6.80
N LEU A 260 10.35 3.56 7.60
CA LEU A 260 11.79 3.71 7.84
C LEU A 260 12.41 2.41 8.39
N GLU A 261 11.77 1.78 9.37
CA GLU A 261 12.22 0.51 9.94
C GLU A 261 12.16 -0.66 8.94
N ALA A 262 11.12 -0.72 8.10
CA ALA A 262 10.98 -1.77 7.12
C ALA A 262 11.96 -1.61 5.93
N VAL A 263 12.26 -0.38 5.50
CA VAL A 263 13.29 -0.12 4.48
C VAL A 263 14.65 -0.59 4.96
N GLU A 264 15.03 -0.34 6.22
CA GLU A 264 16.28 -0.85 6.81
C GLU A 264 16.39 -2.37 6.72
N ARG A 265 15.24 -3.07 6.71
CA ARG A 265 15.13 -4.53 6.62
C ARG A 265 15.02 -5.07 5.18
N GLY A 266 15.06 -4.18 4.18
CA GLY A 266 15.10 -4.56 2.76
C GLY A 266 13.77 -4.53 2.02
N VAL A 267 12.76 -3.84 2.55
CA VAL A 267 11.45 -3.67 1.89
C VAL A 267 11.50 -2.50 0.89
N ASP A 268 10.88 -2.69 -0.27
CA ASP A 268 10.92 -1.76 -1.41
C ASP A 268 9.59 -1.04 -1.68
N PHE A 269 8.45 -1.71 -1.46
CA PHE A 269 7.11 -1.20 -1.77
C PHE A 269 6.25 -1.12 -0.52
N PHE A 270 5.47 -0.07 -0.41
CA PHE A 270 4.57 0.21 0.72
C PHE A 270 3.24 0.75 0.22
N ASP A 271 2.17 0.47 0.96
CA ASP A 271 0.89 1.14 0.87
C ASP A 271 0.27 1.30 2.26
N CYS A 272 -0.51 2.32 2.45
CA CYS A 272 -1.34 2.46 3.64
C CYS A 272 -2.44 3.51 3.43
N VAL A 273 -3.59 3.30 4.03
CA VAL A 273 -4.67 4.30 4.04
C VAL A 273 -4.47 5.43 5.05
N TYR A 274 -3.46 5.34 5.92
CA TYR A 274 -3.24 6.32 7.00
C TYR A 274 -3.05 7.76 6.51
N PRO A 275 -2.24 8.05 5.46
CA PRO A 275 -2.08 9.43 5.01
C PRO A 275 -3.41 10.08 4.64
N THR A 276 -4.22 9.38 3.87
CA THR A 276 -5.52 9.89 3.41
C THR A 276 -6.57 9.89 4.51
N ARG A 277 -6.63 8.82 5.32
CA ARG A 277 -7.57 8.73 6.45
C ARG A 277 -7.27 9.83 7.47
N ASN A 278 -6.03 9.97 7.91
CA ASN A 278 -5.62 10.98 8.85
C ASN A 278 -5.84 12.40 8.30
N GLY A 279 -5.47 12.64 7.04
CA GLY A 279 -5.69 13.94 6.37
C GLY A 279 -7.17 14.36 6.39
N ARG A 280 -8.09 13.46 6.04
CA ARG A 280 -9.53 13.74 6.08
C ARG A 280 -10.05 14.10 7.48
N HIS A 281 -9.35 13.69 8.53
CA HIS A 281 -9.68 14.00 9.92
C HIS A 281 -8.78 15.10 10.51
N GLY A 282 -8.08 15.88 9.66
CA GLY A 282 -7.25 17.01 10.10
C GLY A 282 -5.97 16.62 10.83
N HIS A 283 -5.59 15.33 10.82
CA HIS A 283 -4.32 14.85 11.37
C HIS A 283 -3.26 14.83 10.28
N LEU A 284 -2.19 15.62 10.47
CA LEU A 284 -1.18 15.86 9.45
C LEU A 284 0.20 15.44 9.94
N TYR A 285 0.99 14.92 9.02
CA TYR A 285 2.38 14.54 9.25
C TYR A 285 3.31 15.70 8.91
N THR A 286 4.29 15.96 9.76
CA THR A 286 5.36 16.92 9.52
C THR A 286 6.71 16.32 9.95
N ASN A 287 7.82 16.92 9.54
CA ASN A 287 9.16 16.52 9.97
C ASN A 287 9.40 16.74 11.48
N GLN A 288 8.54 17.49 12.16
CA GLN A 288 8.60 17.70 13.60
C GLN A 288 7.60 16.85 14.39
N GLY A 289 6.75 16.08 13.69
CA GLY A 289 5.74 15.24 14.31
C GLY A 289 4.34 15.46 13.77
N LYS A 290 3.35 14.92 14.46
CA LYS A 290 1.93 14.94 14.06
C LYS A 290 1.22 16.16 14.62
N ILE A 291 0.45 16.84 13.79
CA ILE A 291 -0.43 17.94 14.22
C ILE A 291 -1.89 17.60 13.95
N ASN A 292 -2.80 18.17 14.76
CA ASN A 292 -4.23 18.09 14.53
C ASN A 292 -4.78 19.50 14.35
N LEU A 293 -5.18 19.85 13.12
CA LEU A 293 -5.67 21.19 12.78
C LEU A 293 -7.03 21.55 13.42
N PHE A 294 -7.75 20.61 14.02
CA PHE A 294 -8.93 20.95 14.82
C PHE A 294 -8.60 21.67 16.12
N ASN A 295 -7.35 21.62 16.59
CA ASN A 295 -6.91 22.25 17.82
C ASN A 295 -7.06 23.78 17.73
N GLN A 296 -7.52 24.41 18.84
CA GLN A 296 -7.82 25.84 18.91
C GLN A 296 -6.59 26.72 18.65
N LYS A 297 -5.39 26.26 19.03
CA LYS A 297 -4.13 26.98 18.82
C LYS A 297 -3.86 27.37 17.36
N TYR A 298 -4.49 26.70 16.40
CA TYR A 298 -4.34 26.97 14.97
C TYR A 298 -5.38 27.92 14.39
N GLU A 299 -6.31 28.43 15.21
CA GLU A 299 -7.41 29.31 14.77
C GLU A 299 -6.95 30.61 14.12
N LYS A 300 -5.87 31.15 14.62
CA LYS A 300 -5.25 32.40 14.14
C LYS A 300 -3.82 32.19 13.63
N ASP A 301 -3.44 30.94 13.29
CA ASP A 301 -2.09 30.63 12.83
C ASP A 301 -1.95 30.87 11.31
N PRO A 302 -1.22 31.94 10.89
CA PRO A 302 -1.06 32.28 9.48
C PRO A 302 -0.04 31.40 8.75
N ARG A 303 0.70 30.55 9.46
CA ARG A 303 1.76 29.70 8.90
C ARG A 303 1.15 28.56 8.06
N PRO A 304 1.91 28.00 7.10
CA PRO A 304 1.52 26.77 6.41
C PRO A 304 1.48 25.58 7.37
N ILE A 305 0.99 24.43 6.92
CA ILE A 305 1.03 23.18 7.69
C ILE A 305 2.46 22.90 8.16
N GLU A 306 3.42 23.03 7.26
CA GLU A 306 4.85 22.87 7.53
C GLU A 306 5.64 23.94 6.78
N GLU A 307 6.49 24.66 7.49
CA GLU A 307 7.35 25.67 6.88
C GLU A 307 8.41 24.99 6.01
N GLY A 308 8.67 25.56 4.82
CA GLY A 308 9.58 24.97 3.84
C GLY A 308 8.98 23.86 2.97
N CYS A 309 7.84 23.29 3.34
CA CYS A 309 7.17 22.27 2.55
C CYS A 309 6.67 22.81 1.20
N GLN A 310 7.01 22.13 0.10
CA GLN A 310 6.70 22.55 -1.27
C GLN A 310 5.38 21.96 -1.81
N CYS A 311 4.58 21.29 -0.97
CA CYS A 311 3.31 20.74 -1.43
C CYS A 311 2.34 21.85 -1.88
N PRO A 312 1.37 21.54 -2.77
CA PRO A 312 0.39 22.53 -3.26
C PRO A 312 -0.37 23.23 -2.14
N THR A 313 -0.60 22.56 -1.03
CA THR A 313 -1.29 23.09 0.14
C THR A 313 -0.43 24.11 0.89
N CYS A 314 0.78 23.73 1.32
CA CYS A 314 1.65 24.58 2.13
C CYS A 314 2.11 25.85 1.40
N ARG A 315 2.26 25.78 0.07
CA ARG A 315 2.65 26.95 -0.75
C ARG A 315 1.60 28.05 -0.78
N ARG A 316 0.34 27.79 -0.41
CA ARG A 316 -0.78 28.73 -0.64
C ARG A 316 -1.65 28.98 0.59
N TYR A 317 -1.80 27.99 1.47
CA TYR A 317 -2.83 28.03 2.49
C TYR A 317 -2.26 28.01 3.91
N SER A 318 -2.87 28.81 4.78
CA SER A 318 -2.53 28.85 6.19
C SER A 318 -3.25 27.77 7.00
N ARG A 319 -2.68 27.40 8.15
CA ARG A 319 -3.31 26.52 9.14
C ARG A 319 -4.68 27.06 9.56
N ALA A 320 -4.81 28.37 9.76
CA ALA A 320 -6.07 29.02 10.15
C ALA A 320 -7.16 28.79 9.10
N TYR A 321 -6.86 29.00 7.82
CA TYR A 321 -7.83 28.80 6.73
C TYR A 321 -8.24 27.33 6.59
N ILE A 322 -7.28 26.41 6.59
CA ILE A 322 -7.57 24.96 6.49
C ILE A 322 -8.41 24.51 7.69
N ARG A 323 -8.08 24.97 8.91
CA ARG A 323 -8.89 24.71 10.11
C ARG A 323 -10.32 25.21 9.95
N HIS A 324 -10.51 26.44 9.44
CA HIS A 324 -11.84 26.97 9.15
C HIS A 324 -12.63 26.05 8.22
N LEU A 325 -12.05 25.63 7.11
CA LEU A 325 -12.68 24.71 6.16
C LEU A 325 -13.07 23.37 6.80
N LEU A 326 -12.18 22.80 7.61
CA LEU A 326 -12.45 21.56 8.34
C LEU A 326 -13.62 21.71 9.32
N LYS A 327 -13.67 22.84 10.06
CA LYS A 327 -14.77 23.15 10.99
C LYS A 327 -16.09 23.42 10.27
N ALA A 328 -16.04 24.03 9.10
CA ALA A 328 -17.18 24.25 8.22
C ALA A 328 -17.60 22.98 7.46
N LYS A 329 -16.84 21.87 7.58
CA LYS A 329 -17.04 20.61 6.85
C LYS A 329 -16.97 20.77 5.33
N GLU A 330 -16.18 21.74 4.86
CA GLU A 330 -15.92 21.94 3.44
C GLU A 330 -14.97 20.86 2.90
N MET A 331 -15.32 20.27 1.76
CA MET A 331 -14.52 19.21 1.13
C MET A 331 -13.10 19.68 0.78
N LEU A 332 -12.94 20.96 0.44
CA LEU A 332 -11.64 21.56 0.17
C LEU A 332 -10.68 21.40 1.35
N GLY A 333 -11.15 21.55 2.59
CA GLY A 333 -10.32 21.35 3.78
C GLY A 333 -9.74 19.94 3.87
N MET A 334 -10.56 18.92 3.62
CA MET A 334 -10.12 17.51 3.57
C MET A 334 -9.12 17.29 2.43
N ARG A 335 -9.41 17.79 1.23
CA ARG A 335 -8.52 17.67 0.06
C ARG A 335 -7.13 18.25 0.35
N LEU A 336 -7.06 19.47 0.87
CA LEU A 336 -5.80 20.15 1.18
C LEU A 336 -4.96 19.38 2.20
N CYS A 337 -5.61 18.81 3.23
CA CYS A 337 -4.95 17.95 4.22
C CYS A 337 -4.43 16.65 3.62
N VAL A 338 -5.21 15.99 2.76
CA VAL A 338 -4.81 14.76 2.08
C VAL A 338 -3.64 14.99 1.14
N LEU A 339 -3.66 16.07 0.35
CA LEU A 339 -2.57 16.43 -0.55
C LEU A 339 -1.25 16.64 0.21
N HIS A 340 -1.31 17.34 1.35
CA HIS A 340 -0.12 17.52 2.19
C HIS A 340 0.44 16.19 2.70
N ASN A 341 -0.41 15.34 3.25
CA ASN A 341 0.03 14.06 3.80
C ASN A 341 0.62 13.13 2.74
N LEU A 342 0.01 13.05 1.56
CA LEU A 342 0.53 12.23 0.47
C LEU A 342 1.86 12.78 -0.06
N TYR A 343 1.96 14.11 -0.19
CA TYR A 343 3.21 14.75 -0.57
C TYR A 343 4.33 14.47 0.44
N PHE A 344 4.01 14.54 1.74
CA PHE A 344 4.96 14.21 2.81
C PHE A 344 5.50 12.77 2.67
N TYR A 345 4.61 11.79 2.45
CA TYR A 345 5.03 10.39 2.27
C TYR A 345 5.87 10.22 1.01
N ASN A 346 5.45 10.75 -0.13
CA ASN A 346 6.19 10.63 -1.39
C ASN A 346 7.56 11.31 -1.31
N THR A 347 7.66 12.48 -0.68
CA THR A 347 8.93 13.19 -0.46
C THR A 347 9.85 12.42 0.49
N MET A 348 9.30 11.87 1.58
CA MET A 348 10.09 11.00 2.47
C MET A 348 10.68 9.81 1.72
N MET A 349 9.96 9.22 0.77
CA MET A 349 10.50 8.14 -0.07
C MET A 349 11.61 8.62 -1.00
N GLU A 350 11.57 9.85 -1.52
CA GLU A 350 12.69 10.46 -2.26
C GLU A 350 13.92 10.61 -1.36
N GLU A 351 13.75 11.20 -0.18
CA GLU A 351 14.82 11.37 0.81
C GLU A 351 15.45 10.02 1.20
N ILE A 352 14.63 8.97 1.38
CA ILE A 352 15.10 7.60 1.65
C ILE A 352 16.00 7.09 0.51
N ARG A 353 15.58 7.25 -0.75
CA ARG A 353 16.38 6.83 -1.90
C ARG A 353 17.71 7.55 -1.97
N GLU A 354 17.71 8.86 -1.77
CA GLU A 354 18.91 9.69 -1.73
C GLU A 354 19.87 9.25 -0.61
N ALA A 355 19.33 8.98 0.58
CA ALA A 355 20.12 8.52 1.71
C ALA A 355 20.77 7.14 1.46
N ILE A 356 20.05 6.20 0.83
CA ILE A 356 20.60 4.89 0.45
C ILE A 356 21.71 5.07 -0.60
N GLU A 357 21.50 5.92 -1.62
CA GLU A 357 22.51 6.19 -2.65
C GLU A 357 23.78 6.83 -2.06
N ALA A 358 23.61 7.70 -1.08
CA ALA A 358 24.72 8.34 -0.36
C ALA A 358 25.42 7.40 0.65
N GLY A 359 24.82 6.25 0.99
CA GLY A 359 25.37 5.31 1.99
C GLY A 359 25.28 5.80 3.43
N ASN A 360 24.27 6.61 3.74
CA ASN A 360 24.02 7.19 5.07
C ASN A 360 22.58 6.96 5.58
N TYR A 361 21.92 5.92 5.10
CA TYR A 361 20.52 5.66 5.40
C TYR A 361 20.24 5.56 6.91
N LYS A 362 21.14 4.91 7.67
CA LYS A 362 20.96 4.77 9.12
C LYS A 362 20.90 6.13 9.82
N SER A 363 21.84 7.02 9.50
CA SER A 363 21.84 8.38 10.07
C SER A 363 20.61 9.18 9.68
N TYR A 364 20.22 9.11 8.41
CA TYR A 364 18.96 9.73 7.93
C TYR A 364 17.75 9.23 8.72
N LYS A 365 17.62 7.89 8.89
CA LYS A 365 16.51 7.29 9.64
C LYS A 365 16.46 7.82 11.08
N GLU A 366 17.59 7.81 11.77
CA GLU A 366 17.70 8.28 13.17
C GLU A 366 17.31 9.77 13.30
N GLU A 367 17.81 10.63 12.43
CA GLU A 367 17.46 12.05 12.39
C GLU A 367 15.97 12.29 12.09
N LYS A 368 15.42 11.56 11.12
CA LYS A 368 14.01 11.67 10.75
C LYS A 368 13.09 11.23 11.89
N LEU A 369 13.39 10.10 12.54
CA LEU A 369 12.64 9.61 13.70
C LEU A 369 12.73 10.57 14.88
N TYR A 370 13.92 11.10 15.16
CA TYR A 370 14.11 12.11 16.20
C TYR A 370 13.30 13.37 15.90
N GLY A 371 13.37 13.92 14.70
CA GLY A 371 12.58 15.08 14.28
C GLY A 371 11.09 14.87 14.51
N MET A 372 10.55 13.76 14.03
CA MET A 372 9.12 13.44 14.17
C MET A 372 8.67 13.19 15.62
N SER A 373 9.57 12.92 16.55
CA SER A 373 9.25 12.73 17.97
C SER A 373 9.09 14.03 18.75
N GLN A 374 9.55 15.18 18.22
CA GLN A 374 9.61 16.46 18.96
C GLN A 374 8.24 16.98 19.38
N MET A 375 7.20 16.80 18.59
CA MET A 375 5.85 17.24 18.93
C MET A 375 5.07 16.24 19.80
N THR A 376 5.48 14.98 19.86
CA THR A 376 4.87 13.98 20.74
C THR A 376 5.32 14.12 22.20
N SER A 377 6.52 14.64 22.44
CA SER A 377 7.04 14.90 23.79
C SER A 377 6.43 16.14 24.47
N GLY A 378 5.69 16.98 23.72
CA GLY A 378 4.98 18.15 24.23
C GLY A 378 3.53 17.89 24.67
N ILE A 379 3.03 16.65 24.59
CA ILE A 379 1.72 16.29 25.15
C ILE A 379 1.92 15.91 26.61
N SER A 380 1.96 16.92 27.49
CA SER A 380 1.84 16.71 28.95
C SER A 380 0.54 15.96 29.24
N LYS A 381 0.63 14.99 30.17
CA LYS A 381 -0.49 14.24 30.77
C LYS A 381 -1.65 15.17 31.22
N GLY A 382 -2.53 15.54 30.31
CA GLY A 382 -3.62 16.48 30.61
C GLY A 382 -4.89 16.34 29.78
N ASP A 383 -4.85 15.65 28.65
CA ASP A 383 -5.98 15.54 27.70
C ASP A 383 -6.56 14.12 27.58
N THR A 384 -6.69 13.42 28.72
CA THR A 384 -7.60 12.28 28.87
C THR A 384 -8.81 12.73 29.67
N LYS A 385 -9.80 13.31 28.98
CA LYS A 385 -11.21 13.30 29.41
C LYS A 385 -12.11 13.30 28.19
#